data_99f0682ac1163ade264a12b5ebe72e04
#
_entry.id   99f0682ac1163ade264a12b5ebe72e04
#
_cell.length_a   1.000
_cell.length_b   1.000
_cell.length_c   1.000
_cell.angle_alpha   90.00
_cell.angle_beta   90.00
_cell.angle_gamma   90.00
#
_symmetry.space_group_name_H-M   'P 1'
#
loop_
_entity.id
_entity.type
_entity.pdbx_description
1 polymer ?
#
loop_
_entity_poly.entity_id
_entity_poly.type
_entity_poly.pdbx_seq_one_letter_code
_entity_poly.pdbx_strand_id
1 'polypeptide(L)'
;MSCGLIYFTPVQAKEAGFLETEHFGVLFPHRMSHFDLTGIPQRWLRDLTWDFIADLLRSPGCPRTASPIDGLRRAAVELGVFLELEEPGGGHDPALLRREHMDRFVADQRHREREALPSLAIRRPGGAAGIVTTTTRSMVFNAARKLLRDALETGAADRLGLDREFIIAIPYAGATVGRTARRPFPDEVARALADEANLADLAATYDPSDCGVRDIWETTVITGRRIGEVIKLRWDCIGRYGGLAMFWHDQTKAAITALPQAP
;
A
#
# COMPACT_ATOMS: atom_id res chain seq x y z
N MET A 1 -36.14 -14.86 -3.14
CA MET A 1 -35.68 -13.61 -3.76
C MET A 1 -34.32 -13.88 -4.37
N SER A 2 -34.23 -13.88 -5.71
CA SER A 2 -32.97 -14.08 -6.41
C SER A 2 -32.15 -12.78 -6.30
N CYS A 3 -31.03 -12.83 -5.61
CA CYS A 3 -30.08 -11.71 -5.57
C CYS A 3 -29.36 -11.70 -6.92
N GLY A 4 -29.80 -10.87 -7.85
CA GLY A 4 -29.08 -10.66 -9.11
C GLY A 4 -27.77 -9.94 -8.82
N LEU A 5 -26.66 -10.56 -9.16
CA LEU A 5 -25.34 -9.90 -9.17
C LEU A 5 -25.38 -8.82 -10.26
N ILE A 6 -25.23 -7.56 -9.87
CA ILE A 6 -25.13 -6.43 -10.79
C ILE A 6 -23.65 -6.33 -11.18
N TYR A 7 -23.34 -6.64 -12.44
CA TYR A 7 -22.00 -6.44 -12.98
C TYR A 7 -21.90 -5.07 -13.62
N PHE A 8 -21.05 -4.19 -13.08
CA PHE A 8 -20.69 -2.94 -13.72
C PHE A 8 -19.63 -3.19 -14.79
N THR A 9 -19.77 -2.52 -15.93
CA THR A 9 -18.67 -2.41 -16.89
C THR A 9 -17.58 -1.48 -16.33
N PRO A 10 -16.33 -1.54 -16.83
CA PRO A 10 -15.26 -0.62 -16.39
C PRO A 10 -15.66 0.85 -16.50
N VAL A 11 -16.42 1.23 -17.54
CA VAL A 11 -16.91 2.60 -17.75
C VAL A 11 -17.93 2.98 -16.67
N GLN A 12 -18.89 2.11 -16.41
CA GLN A 12 -19.89 2.35 -15.36
C GLN A 12 -19.26 2.40 -13.97
N ALA A 13 -18.27 1.55 -13.70
CA ALA A 13 -17.52 1.56 -12.45
C ALA A 13 -16.75 2.88 -12.27
N LYS A 14 -16.11 3.40 -13.33
CA LYS A 14 -15.45 4.71 -13.33
C LYS A 14 -16.43 5.85 -13.04
N GLU A 15 -17.57 5.88 -13.70
CA GLU A 15 -18.61 6.89 -13.48
C GLU A 15 -19.16 6.85 -12.06
N ALA A 16 -19.36 5.65 -11.51
CA ALA A 16 -19.80 5.45 -10.14
C ALA A 16 -18.71 5.73 -9.09
N GLY A 17 -17.44 5.87 -9.51
CA GLY A 17 -16.31 6.15 -8.62
C GLY A 17 -15.72 4.92 -7.97
N PHE A 18 -15.83 3.77 -8.59
CA PHE A 18 -15.22 2.51 -8.12
C PHE A 18 -14.21 1.98 -9.12
N LEU A 19 -13.26 1.20 -8.62
CA LEU A 19 -12.33 0.46 -9.45
C LEU A 19 -12.30 -0.99 -8.99
N GLU A 20 -12.59 -1.92 -9.93
CA GLU A 20 -12.51 -3.35 -9.74
C GLU A 20 -11.29 -3.89 -10.49
N THR A 21 -10.34 -4.48 -9.76
CA THR A 21 -9.12 -5.01 -10.38
C THR A 21 -9.38 -6.23 -11.26
N GLU A 22 -10.47 -6.94 -11.01
CA GLU A 22 -10.93 -8.07 -11.82
C GLU A 22 -11.26 -7.68 -13.26
N HIS A 23 -11.71 -6.44 -13.51
CA HIS A 23 -11.90 -5.91 -14.86
C HIS A 23 -10.61 -5.87 -15.69
N PHE A 24 -9.45 -5.91 -15.02
CA PHE A 24 -8.12 -5.91 -15.63
C PHE A 24 -7.43 -7.28 -15.55
N GLY A 25 -8.16 -8.32 -15.11
CA GLY A 25 -7.61 -9.67 -14.93
C GLY A 25 -6.67 -9.80 -13.73
N VAL A 26 -6.70 -8.86 -12.79
CA VAL A 26 -5.80 -8.83 -11.63
C VAL A 26 -6.56 -9.23 -10.37
N LEU A 27 -6.10 -10.30 -9.72
CA LEU A 27 -6.59 -10.76 -8.43
C LEU A 27 -5.49 -10.60 -7.38
N PHE A 28 -5.73 -9.75 -6.39
CA PHE A 28 -4.80 -9.59 -5.28
C PHE A 28 -5.05 -10.62 -4.17
N PRO A 29 -4.01 -10.99 -3.40
CA PRO A 29 -4.19 -11.78 -2.18
C PRO A 29 -5.22 -11.13 -1.25
N HIS A 30 -5.95 -11.94 -0.50
CA HIS A 30 -6.99 -11.50 0.44
C HIS A 30 -8.22 -10.85 -0.21
N ARG A 31 -8.48 -11.11 -1.50
CA ARG A 31 -9.67 -10.64 -2.24
C ARG A 31 -9.87 -9.12 -2.21
N MET A 32 -8.77 -8.36 -2.12
CA MET A 32 -8.82 -6.90 -2.22
C MET A 32 -8.88 -6.50 -3.70
N SER A 33 -10.03 -6.66 -4.33
CA SER A 33 -10.25 -6.32 -5.74
C SER A 33 -11.00 -4.99 -5.93
N HIS A 34 -11.69 -4.53 -4.89
CA HIS A 34 -12.53 -3.33 -4.93
C HIS A 34 -11.84 -2.13 -4.28
N PHE A 35 -11.81 -1.00 -4.99
CA PHE A 35 -11.31 0.27 -4.49
C PHE A 35 -12.36 1.37 -4.68
N ASP A 36 -12.83 1.91 -3.56
CA ASP A 36 -13.74 3.03 -3.50
C ASP A 36 -12.97 4.36 -3.67
N LEU A 37 -13.25 5.09 -4.73
CA LEU A 37 -12.71 6.41 -5.05
C LEU A 37 -13.71 7.53 -4.80
N THR A 38 -14.93 7.23 -4.33
CA THR A 38 -15.99 8.24 -4.08
C THR A 38 -15.59 9.24 -3.01
N GLY A 39 -14.63 8.88 -2.14
CA GLY A 39 -14.05 9.80 -1.17
C GLY A 39 -13.19 10.92 -1.78
N ILE A 40 -12.96 10.94 -3.11
CA ILE A 40 -12.30 12.04 -3.82
C ILE A 40 -13.40 13.00 -4.30
N PRO A 41 -13.55 14.21 -3.73
CA PRO A 41 -14.64 15.10 -4.06
C PRO A 41 -14.62 15.59 -5.51
N GLN A 42 -13.42 15.95 -6.02
CA GLN A 42 -13.25 16.50 -7.37
C GLN A 42 -13.31 15.38 -8.41
N ARG A 43 -14.23 15.52 -9.36
CA ARG A 43 -14.41 14.52 -10.43
C ARG A 43 -13.13 14.36 -11.27
N TRP A 44 -12.47 15.46 -11.62
CA TRP A 44 -11.25 15.41 -12.42
C TRP A 44 -10.13 14.60 -11.73
N LEU A 45 -9.95 14.76 -10.41
CA LEU A 45 -8.92 14.05 -9.66
C LEU A 45 -9.28 12.57 -9.49
N ARG A 46 -10.57 12.27 -9.30
CA ARG A 46 -11.08 10.91 -9.23
C ARG A 46 -10.88 10.17 -10.55
N ASP A 47 -11.26 10.80 -11.67
CA ASP A 47 -11.12 10.23 -13.00
C ASP A 47 -9.63 10.02 -13.36
N LEU A 48 -8.78 11.00 -13.04
CA LEU A 48 -7.32 10.89 -13.20
C LEU A 48 -6.75 9.74 -12.38
N THR A 49 -7.19 9.59 -11.13
CA THR A 49 -6.73 8.50 -10.24
C THR A 49 -7.17 7.15 -10.79
N TRP A 50 -8.40 7.06 -11.29
CA TRP A 50 -8.92 5.84 -11.89
C TRP A 50 -8.11 5.44 -13.13
N ASP A 51 -7.88 6.37 -14.06
CA ASP A 51 -7.14 6.14 -15.30
C ASP A 51 -5.71 5.68 -14.99
N PHE A 52 -5.02 6.38 -14.08
CA PHE A 52 -3.68 6.01 -13.64
C PHE A 52 -3.60 4.59 -13.07
N ILE A 53 -4.54 4.22 -12.19
CA ILE A 53 -4.57 2.87 -11.62
C ILE A 53 -4.89 1.83 -12.70
N ALA A 54 -5.82 2.12 -13.60
CA ALA A 54 -6.17 1.24 -14.71
C ALA A 54 -4.98 0.96 -15.63
N ASP A 55 -4.19 1.98 -15.94
CA ASP A 55 -2.98 1.84 -16.76
C ASP A 55 -1.87 1.09 -16.01
N LEU A 56 -1.73 1.34 -14.71
CA LEU A 56 -0.80 0.59 -13.86
C LEU A 56 -1.15 -0.90 -13.82
N LEU A 57 -2.44 -1.25 -13.73
CA LEU A 57 -2.91 -2.64 -13.72
C LEU A 57 -2.68 -3.36 -15.06
N ARG A 58 -2.73 -2.61 -16.18
CA ARG A 58 -2.44 -3.15 -17.53
C ARG A 58 -0.96 -3.25 -17.85
N SER A 59 -0.14 -2.52 -17.10
CA SER A 59 1.30 -2.43 -17.38
C SER A 59 2.08 -3.66 -16.92
N PRO A 60 3.27 -3.91 -17.49
CA PRO A 60 4.20 -4.93 -16.97
C PRO A 60 4.63 -4.67 -15.52
N GLY A 61 4.51 -3.41 -15.06
CA GLY A 61 4.79 -2.99 -13.69
C GLY A 61 3.61 -3.16 -12.73
N CYS A 62 2.59 -3.96 -13.08
CA CYS A 62 1.44 -4.23 -12.21
C CYS A 62 1.90 -4.66 -10.81
N PRO A 63 1.41 -4.02 -9.75
CA PRO A 63 1.81 -4.35 -8.39
C PRO A 63 1.34 -5.76 -8.00
N ARG A 64 2.16 -6.47 -7.23
CA ARG A 64 1.83 -7.82 -6.75
C ARG A 64 0.84 -7.83 -5.57
N THR A 65 0.54 -6.68 -5.00
CA THR A 65 -0.36 -6.51 -3.85
C THR A 65 -1.20 -5.25 -4.01
N ALA A 66 -2.33 -5.20 -3.33
CA ALA A 66 -3.24 -4.05 -3.33
C ALA A 66 -2.65 -2.78 -2.66
N SER A 67 -1.65 -2.91 -1.79
CA SER A 67 -1.12 -1.79 -0.99
C SER A 67 -0.65 -0.59 -1.80
N PRO A 68 0.05 -0.71 -2.95
CA PRO A 68 0.41 0.45 -3.75
C PRO A 68 -0.80 1.21 -4.30
N ILE A 69 -1.86 0.50 -4.70
CA ILE A 69 -3.10 1.10 -5.20
C ILE A 69 -3.84 1.81 -4.07
N ASP A 70 -3.95 1.17 -2.91
CA ASP A 70 -4.56 1.80 -1.73
C ASP A 70 -3.77 3.04 -1.28
N GLY A 71 -2.45 3.04 -1.40
CA GLY A 71 -1.60 4.21 -1.16
C GLY A 71 -1.90 5.37 -2.12
N LEU A 72 -2.09 5.09 -3.40
CA LEU A 72 -2.50 6.09 -4.40
C LEU A 72 -3.89 6.65 -4.10
N ARG A 73 -4.87 5.77 -3.84
CA ARG A 73 -6.21 6.16 -3.45
C ARG A 73 -6.21 7.08 -2.23
N ARG A 74 -5.52 6.69 -1.17
CA ARG A 74 -5.43 7.49 0.07
C ARG A 74 -4.81 8.85 -0.18
N ALA A 75 -3.76 8.93 -0.99
CA ALA A 75 -3.11 10.20 -1.32
C ALA A 75 -4.04 11.12 -2.14
N ALA A 76 -4.79 10.56 -3.10
CA ALA A 76 -5.75 11.32 -3.88
C ALA A 76 -6.92 11.83 -3.03
N VAL A 77 -7.44 10.99 -2.11
CA VAL A 77 -8.48 11.41 -1.16
C VAL A 77 -7.97 12.51 -0.23
N GLU A 78 -6.75 12.38 0.30
CA GLU A 78 -6.16 13.39 1.20
C GLU A 78 -5.97 14.74 0.50
N LEU A 79 -5.46 14.73 -0.74
CA LEU A 79 -5.34 15.94 -1.56
C LEU A 79 -6.72 16.51 -1.90
N GLY A 80 -7.66 15.66 -2.34
CA GLY A 80 -8.99 16.09 -2.72
C GLY A 80 -9.76 16.72 -1.56
N VAL A 81 -9.73 16.10 -0.38
CA VAL A 81 -10.38 16.68 0.82
C VAL A 81 -9.72 17.99 1.23
N PHE A 82 -8.40 18.10 1.12
CA PHE A 82 -7.72 19.38 1.38
C PHE A 82 -8.22 20.48 0.43
N LEU A 83 -8.27 20.20 -0.87
CA LEU A 83 -8.75 21.17 -1.87
C LEU A 83 -10.21 21.55 -1.62
N GLU A 84 -11.06 20.60 -1.24
CA GLU A 84 -12.47 20.87 -0.91
C GLU A 84 -12.63 21.84 0.27
N LEU A 85 -11.77 21.72 1.28
CA LEU A 85 -11.87 22.51 2.50
C LEU A 85 -11.19 23.89 2.40
N GLU A 86 -10.08 23.98 1.67
CA GLU A 86 -9.17 25.13 1.75
C GLU A 86 -9.16 25.99 0.48
N GLU A 87 -9.73 25.50 -0.64
CA GLU A 87 -9.62 26.21 -1.90
C GLU A 87 -10.96 26.79 -2.38
N PRO A 88 -10.93 27.98 -2.99
CA PRO A 88 -12.12 28.57 -3.59
C PRO A 88 -12.76 27.61 -4.61
N GLY A 89 -14.05 27.37 -4.47
CA GLY A 89 -14.78 26.43 -5.31
C GLY A 89 -14.41 24.95 -5.10
N GLY A 90 -13.77 24.61 -3.94
CA GLY A 90 -13.47 23.23 -3.56
C GLY A 90 -12.47 22.51 -4.50
N GLY A 91 -11.72 23.26 -5.30
CA GLY A 91 -10.79 22.69 -6.29
C GLY A 91 -11.46 21.87 -7.40
N HIS A 92 -12.76 22.07 -7.65
CA HIS A 92 -13.50 21.36 -8.69
C HIS A 92 -13.10 21.75 -10.11
N ASP A 93 -12.66 23.00 -10.32
CA ASP A 93 -12.07 23.46 -11.57
C ASP A 93 -10.56 23.38 -11.54
N PRO A 94 -9.94 22.38 -12.20
CA PRO A 94 -8.49 22.21 -12.20
C PRO A 94 -7.75 23.39 -12.87
N ALA A 95 -8.39 24.12 -13.77
CA ALA A 95 -7.79 25.26 -14.45
C ALA A 95 -7.54 26.46 -13.52
N LEU A 96 -8.16 26.49 -12.35
CA LEU A 96 -7.94 27.53 -11.34
C LEU A 96 -6.83 27.19 -10.35
N LEU A 97 -6.36 25.94 -10.31
CA LEU A 97 -5.33 25.50 -9.38
C LEU A 97 -3.96 26.03 -9.81
N ARG A 98 -3.23 26.61 -8.84
CA ARG A 98 -1.91 27.22 -9.03
C ARG A 98 -0.92 26.66 -8.01
N ARG A 99 0.35 26.96 -8.20
CA ARG A 99 1.43 26.56 -7.30
C ARG A 99 1.12 26.80 -5.82
N GLU A 100 0.57 27.96 -5.48
CA GLU A 100 0.22 28.34 -4.11
C GLU A 100 -0.74 27.38 -3.40
N HIS A 101 -1.67 26.77 -4.16
CA HIS A 101 -2.61 25.79 -3.61
C HIS A 101 -1.87 24.50 -3.19
N MET A 102 -0.91 24.05 -4.02
CA MET A 102 -0.06 22.92 -3.66
C MET A 102 0.90 23.24 -2.51
N ASP A 103 1.48 24.46 -2.48
CA ASP A 103 2.36 24.90 -1.40
C ASP A 103 1.58 24.92 -0.07
N ARG A 104 0.30 25.33 -0.06
CA ARG A 104 -0.58 25.26 1.11
C ARG A 104 -0.85 23.83 1.55
N PHE A 105 -1.14 22.93 0.62
CA PHE A 105 -1.30 21.50 0.93
C PHE A 105 -0.04 20.91 1.58
N VAL A 106 1.14 21.23 1.03
CA VAL A 106 2.42 20.78 1.59
C VAL A 106 2.64 21.34 2.99
N ALA A 107 2.30 22.63 3.21
CA ALA A 107 2.42 23.28 4.52
C ALA A 107 1.45 22.66 5.55
N ASP A 108 0.19 22.40 5.17
CA ASP A 108 -0.81 21.73 6.02
C ASP A 108 -0.34 20.33 6.45
N GLN A 109 0.12 19.50 5.51
CA GLN A 109 0.58 18.17 5.83
C GLN A 109 1.81 18.15 6.76
N ARG A 110 2.72 19.12 6.61
CA ARG A 110 3.86 19.31 7.52
C ARG A 110 3.42 19.80 8.89
N HIS A 111 2.44 20.68 8.94
CA HIS A 111 1.86 21.17 10.19
C HIS A 111 1.18 20.02 10.94
N ARG A 112 0.34 19.22 10.24
CA ARG A 112 -0.33 18.04 10.84
C ARG A 112 0.66 17.04 11.39
N GLU A 113 1.76 16.77 10.69
CA GLU A 113 2.82 15.88 11.18
C GLU A 113 3.47 16.43 12.45
N ARG A 114 3.83 17.71 12.48
CA ARG A 114 4.53 18.34 13.59
C ARG A 114 3.68 18.40 14.86
N GLU A 115 2.40 18.69 14.70
CA GLU A 115 1.44 18.81 15.81
C GLU A 115 0.67 17.49 16.09
N ALA A 116 1.08 16.40 15.46
CA ALA A 116 0.43 15.07 15.56
C ALA A 116 -1.10 15.13 15.32
N LEU A 117 -1.54 15.98 14.39
CA LEU A 117 -2.96 16.16 14.05
C LEU A 117 -3.49 14.99 13.20
N PRO A 118 -4.82 14.80 13.21
CA PRO A 118 -5.48 13.78 12.38
C PRO A 118 -5.27 14.05 10.89
N SER A 119 -5.15 12.97 10.09
CA SER A 119 -5.27 13.01 8.63
C SER A 119 -6.69 13.47 8.24
N LEU A 120 -6.83 14.18 7.14
CA LEU A 120 -8.11 14.64 6.62
C LEU A 120 -9.01 13.47 6.19
N ALA A 121 -8.41 12.46 5.59
CA ALA A 121 -9.13 11.39 4.93
C ALA A 121 -8.74 9.98 5.36
N ILE A 122 -7.52 9.77 5.87
CA ILE A 122 -7.03 8.44 6.23
C ILE A 122 -7.65 8.00 7.56
N ARG A 123 -8.44 6.91 7.50
CA ARG A 123 -9.08 6.31 8.67
C ARG A 123 -8.34 5.05 9.10
N ARG A 124 -8.33 4.79 10.40
CA ARG A 124 -7.85 3.54 11.01
C ARG A 124 -8.99 2.50 11.01
N PRO A 125 -8.67 1.21 11.14
CA PRO A 125 -9.69 0.23 11.49
C PRO A 125 -10.49 0.69 12.72
N GLY A 126 -11.82 0.69 12.62
CA GLY A 126 -12.69 1.26 13.67
C GLY A 126 -13.14 2.71 13.42
N GLY A 127 -12.75 3.33 12.28
CA GLY A 127 -13.28 4.62 11.81
C GLY A 127 -12.59 5.87 12.37
N ALA A 128 -11.72 5.74 13.37
CA ALA A 128 -10.97 6.86 13.92
C ALA A 128 -9.99 7.45 12.89
N ALA A 129 -9.82 8.78 12.86
CA ALA A 129 -8.83 9.40 11.99
C ALA A 129 -7.41 8.97 12.37
N GLY A 130 -6.60 8.63 11.35
CA GLY A 130 -5.20 8.34 11.53
C GLY A 130 -4.41 9.62 11.83
N ILE A 131 -3.45 9.59 12.74
CA ILE A 131 -2.53 10.69 12.97
C ILE A 131 -1.52 10.76 11.81
N VAL A 132 -1.25 11.98 11.34
CA VAL A 132 -0.22 12.20 10.32
C VAL A 132 1.16 11.99 10.93
N THR A 133 1.89 11.02 10.39
CA THR A 133 3.28 10.72 10.75
C THR A 133 4.19 11.03 9.56
N THR A 134 5.51 11.08 9.77
CA THR A 134 6.51 11.20 8.69
C THR A 134 6.26 10.16 7.59
N THR A 135 5.95 8.93 7.97
CA THR A 135 5.65 7.85 7.01
C THR A 135 4.38 8.13 6.22
N THR A 136 3.31 8.56 6.89
CA THR A 136 2.04 8.89 6.24
C THR A 136 2.21 10.06 5.28
N ARG A 137 2.83 11.16 5.72
CA ARG A 137 3.12 12.32 4.87
C ARG A 137 3.96 11.95 3.65
N SER A 138 5.05 11.18 3.87
CA SER A 138 5.92 10.75 2.78
C SER A 138 5.20 9.87 1.77
N MET A 139 4.33 8.97 2.24
CA MET A 139 3.47 8.16 1.37
C MET A 139 2.53 9.06 0.54
N VAL A 140 1.84 10.00 1.18
CA VAL A 140 0.91 10.93 0.50
C VAL A 140 1.64 11.74 -0.56
N PHE A 141 2.77 12.37 -0.21
CA PHE A 141 3.53 13.19 -1.18
C PHE A 141 4.05 12.37 -2.35
N ASN A 142 4.65 11.22 -2.11
CA ASN A 142 5.21 10.40 -3.17
C ASN A 142 4.13 9.84 -4.10
N ALA A 143 2.99 9.43 -3.55
CA ALA A 143 1.87 8.91 -4.33
C ALA A 143 1.15 10.00 -5.13
N ALA A 144 0.84 11.15 -4.53
CA ALA A 144 0.24 12.29 -5.21
C ALA A 144 1.19 12.84 -6.30
N ARG A 145 2.50 12.93 -6.00
CA ARG A 145 3.51 13.33 -6.99
C ARG A 145 3.56 12.37 -8.17
N LYS A 146 3.50 11.06 -7.92
CA LYS A 146 3.50 10.06 -8.98
C LYS A 146 2.29 10.22 -9.88
N LEU A 147 1.09 10.33 -9.31
CA LEU A 147 -0.16 10.54 -10.03
C LEU A 147 -0.14 11.81 -10.89
N LEU A 148 0.23 12.95 -10.29
CA LEU A 148 0.21 14.23 -10.98
C LEU A 148 1.30 14.35 -12.07
N ARG A 149 2.47 13.74 -11.85
CA ARG A 149 3.52 13.71 -12.88
C ARG A 149 3.16 12.83 -14.06
N ASP A 150 2.54 11.69 -13.82
CA ASP A 150 1.99 10.88 -14.89
C ASP A 150 0.98 11.65 -15.74
N ALA A 151 0.15 12.49 -15.10
CA ALA A 151 -0.76 13.37 -15.84
C ALA A 151 -0.05 14.38 -16.75
N LEU A 152 1.14 14.87 -16.36
CA LEU A 152 1.99 15.69 -17.25
C LEU A 152 2.56 14.87 -18.41
N GLU A 153 3.11 13.69 -18.10
CA GLU A 153 3.76 12.81 -19.07
C GLU A 153 2.79 12.29 -20.14
N THR A 154 1.55 12.02 -19.75
CA THR A 154 0.48 11.55 -20.65
C THR A 154 -0.31 12.65 -21.34
N GLY A 155 -0.03 13.94 -21.04
CA GLY A 155 -0.78 15.09 -21.53
C GLY A 155 -2.19 15.21 -20.93
N ALA A 156 -2.52 14.45 -19.88
CA ALA A 156 -3.79 14.57 -19.18
C ALA A 156 -3.92 15.92 -18.47
N ALA A 157 -2.82 16.44 -17.93
CA ALA A 157 -2.79 17.75 -17.28
C ALA A 157 -3.21 18.87 -18.24
N ASP A 158 -2.71 18.86 -19.49
CA ASP A 158 -3.07 19.85 -20.51
C ASP A 158 -4.54 19.76 -20.88
N ARG A 159 -5.08 18.55 -21.04
CA ARG A 159 -6.51 18.33 -21.33
C ARG A 159 -7.43 18.85 -20.22
N LEU A 160 -6.97 18.79 -18.98
CA LEU A 160 -7.69 19.29 -17.82
C LEU A 160 -7.48 20.79 -17.57
N GLY A 161 -6.52 21.42 -18.24
CA GLY A 161 -6.09 22.80 -17.97
C GLY A 161 -5.37 22.94 -16.63
N LEU A 162 -4.82 21.84 -16.09
CA LEU A 162 -4.13 21.84 -14.80
C LEU A 162 -2.75 22.47 -14.94
N ASP A 163 -2.46 23.47 -14.12
CA ASP A 163 -1.20 24.21 -14.15
C ASP A 163 -0.02 23.31 -13.82
N ARG A 164 1.01 23.36 -14.68
CA ARG A 164 2.28 22.64 -14.46
C ARG A 164 2.93 23.00 -13.13
N GLU A 165 2.90 24.27 -12.72
CA GLU A 165 3.50 24.73 -11.47
C GLU A 165 2.79 24.13 -10.25
N PHE A 166 1.46 23.91 -10.30
CA PHE A 166 0.74 23.17 -9.28
C PHE A 166 1.31 21.75 -9.13
N ILE A 167 1.56 21.06 -10.24
CA ILE A 167 2.00 19.67 -10.23
C ILE A 167 3.44 19.54 -9.71
N ILE A 168 4.35 20.41 -10.14
CA ILE A 168 5.77 20.29 -9.77
C ILE A 168 6.08 20.81 -8.37
N ALA A 169 5.18 21.60 -7.77
CA ALA A 169 5.35 22.14 -6.42
C ALA A 169 5.33 21.05 -5.33
N ILE A 170 4.72 19.88 -5.59
CA ILE A 170 4.72 18.80 -4.61
C ILE A 170 6.13 18.20 -4.46
N PRO A 171 6.72 18.21 -3.23
CA PRO A 171 8.08 17.76 -3.04
C PRO A 171 8.20 16.24 -3.13
N TYR A 172 9.38 15.76 -3.54
CA TYR A 172 9.75 14.37 -3.31
C TYR A 172 10.11 14.19 -1.83
N ALA A 173 9.38 13.34 -1.13
CA ALA A 173 9.60 13.14 0.31
C ALA A 173 10.77 12.19 0.63
N GLY A 174 11.50 11.71 -0.39
CA GLY A 174 12.56 10.72 -0.20
C GLY A 174 12.03 9.32 0.12
N ALA A 175 12.94 8.35 0.17
CA ALA A 175 12.66 7.11 0.87
C ALA A 175 12.62 7.41 2.36
N THR A 176 11.60 6.94 3.06
CA THR A 176 11.50 7.07 4.52
C THR A 176 12.84 6.75 5.16
N VAL A 177 13.35 7.72 5.93
CA VAL A 177 14.63 7.62 6.65
C VAL A 177 14.80 6.25 7.26
N GLY A 178 15.97 5.70 7.08
CA GLY A 178 16.36 4.34 7.31
C GLY A 178 15.64 3.66 8.46
N ARG A 179 15.17 2.46 8.19
CA ARG A 179 14.74 1.54 9.21
C ARG A 179 15.79 1.52 10.31
N THR A 180 15.45 2.08 11.46
CA THR A 180 16.20 1.80 12.68
C THR A 180 16.42 0.29 12.72
N ALA A 181 17.68 -0.12 12.81
CA ALA A 181 18.00 -1.53 12.92
C ALA A 181 17.10 -2.14 14.00
N ARG A 182 16.39 -3.19 13.66
CA ARG A 182 15.54 -3.87 14.64
C ARG A 182 16.46 -4.30 15.77
N ARG A 183 16.15 -3.86 16.97
CA ARG A 183 16.87 -4.36 18.14
C ARG A 183 16.47 -5.83 18.31
N PRO A 184 17.44 -6.72 18.59
CA PRO A 184 17.11 -8.08 18.97
C PRO A 184 16.27 -8.07 20.24
N PHE A 185 15.47 -9.11 20.43
CA PHE A 185 14.75 -9.27 21.67
C PHE A 185 15.75 -9.39 22.85
N PRO A 186 15.40 -8.88 24.03
CA PRO A 186 16.12 -9.24 25.25
C PRO A 186 16.21 -10.76 25.42
N ASP A 187 17.30 -11.26 26.01
CA ASP A 187 17.56 -12.69 26.10
C ASP A 187 16.45 -13.46 26.84
N GLU A 188 15.85 -12.86 27.86
CA GLU A 188 14.71 -13.45 28.59
C GLU A 188 13.49 -13.62 27.68
N VAL A 189 13.23 -12.65 26.81
CA VAL A 189 12.12 -12.73 25.84
C VAL A 189 12.43 -13.80 24.78
N ALA A 190 13.66 -13.84 24.27
CA ALA A 190 14.07 -14.85 23.30
C ALA A 190 13.95 -16.28 23.87
N ARG A 191 14.33 -16.47 25.13
CA ARG A 191 14.16 -17.78 25.84
C ARG A 191 12.70 -18.13 26.01
N ALA A 192 11.84 -17.19 26.44
CA ALA A 192 10.41 -17.43 26.60
C ALA A 192 9.72 -17.80 25.30
N LEU A 193 10.14 -17.24 24.15
CA LEU A 193 9.60 -17.56 22.83
C LEU A 193 9.94 -18.97 22.35
N ALA A 194 11.00 -19.59 22.91
CA ALA A 194 11.47 -20.93 22.58
C ALA A 194 11.30 -21.94 23.74
N ASP A 195 10.66 -21.52 24.83
CA ASP A 195 10.43 -22.36 26.00
C ASP A 195 9.37 -23.43 25.70
N GLU A 196 9.67 -24.69 26.07
CA GLU A 196 8.82 -25.84 25.75
C GLU A 196 7.43 -25.76 26.39
N ALA A 197 7.32 -25.24 27.61
CA ALA A 197 6.01 -25.10 28.25
C ALA A 197 5.14 -24.07 27.54
N ASN A 198 5.73 -22.93 27.10
CA ASN A 198 5.03 -21.91 26.32
C ASN A 198 4.64 -22.42 24.93
N LEU A 199 5.48 -23.26 24.30
CA LEU A 199 5.18 -23.87 23.00
C LEU A 199 4.06 -24.91 23.10
N ALA A 200 4.04 -25.70 24.19
CA ALA A 200 2.96 -26.64 24.46
C ALA A 200 1.61 -25.91 24.70
N ASP A 201 1.63 -24.84 25.49
CA ASP A 201 0.46 -23.96 25.71
C ASP A 201 -0.04 -23.31 24.41
N LEU A 202 0.87 -22.85 23.56
CA LEU A 202 0.54 -22.29 22.24
C LEU A 202 -0.18 -23.35 21.39
N ALA A 203 0.35 -24.56 21.30
CA ALA A 203 -0.27 -25.64 20.54
C ALA A 203 -1.64 -26.00 21.11
N ALA A 204 -1.75 -26.20 22.42
CA ALA A 204 -3.01 -26.57 23.07
C ALA A 204 -4.11 -25.51 22.91
N THR A 205 -3.73 -24.21 22.93
CA THR A 205 -4.69 -23.10 22.89
C THR A 205 -5.11 -22.74 21.46
N TYR A 206 -4.17 -22.74 20.51
CA TYR A 206 -4.38 -22.18 19.17
C TYR A 206 -4.31 -23.21 18.04
N ASP A 207 -3.94 -24.45 18.33
CA ASP A 207 -3.84 -25.52 17.33
C ASP A 207 -4.50 -26.84 17.77
N PRO A 208 -5.77 -26.81 18.16
CA PRO A 208 -6.46 -28.04 18.61
C PRO A 208 -6.58 -29.10 17.52
N SER A 209 -6.36 -28.74 16.26
CA SER A 209 -6.42 -29.64 15.09
C SER A 209 -5.05 -30.07 14.58
N ASP A 210 -3.98 -29.70 15.25
CA ASP A 210 -2.59 -30.00 14.89
C ASP A 210 -2.27 -29.58 13.44
N CYS A 211 -2.59 -28.33 13.09
CA CYS A 211 -2.34 -27.74 11.78
C CYS A 211 -0.89 -27.21 11.61
N GLY A 212 -0.01 -27.42 12.60
CA GLY A 212 1.38 -27.04 12.58
C GLY A 212 1.67 -25.62 13.06
N VAL A 213 0.82 -25.02 13.87
CA VAL A 213 1.03 -23.68 14.44
C VAL A 213 2.32 -23.62 15.24
N ARG A 214 2.60 -24.64 16.04
CA ARG A 214 3.85 -24.78 16.82
C ARG A 214 5.06 -24.81 15.88
N ASP A 215 5.06 -25.65 14.86
CA ASP A 215 6.19 -25.79 13.92
C ASP A 215 6.47 -24.49 13.17
N ILE A 216 5.41 -23.79 12.76
CA ILE A 216 5.51 -22.47 12.13
C ILE A 216 6.16 -21.47 13.10
N TRP A 217 5.74 -21.46 14.34
CA TRP A 217 6.27 -20.58 15.36
C TRP A 217 7.75 -20.86 15.64
N GLU A 218 8.13 -22.11 15.94
CA GLU A 218 9.51 -22.53 16.19
C GLU A 218 10.42 -22.17 15.00
N THR A 219 9.99 -22.50 13.78
CA THR A 219 10.73 -22.17 12.57
C THR A 219 10.91 -20.65 12.42
N THR A 220 9.88 -19.85 12.74
CA THR A 220 9.95 -18.40 12.71
C THR A 220 10.97 -17.85 13.72
N VAL A 221 10.96 -18.37 14.94
CA VAL A 221 11.86 -17.95 16.03
C VAL A 221 13.32 -18.35 15.72
N ILE A 222 13.55 -19.59 15.35
CA ILE A 222 14.91 -20.13 15.09
C ILE A 222 15.53 -19.48 13.85
N THR A 223 14.75 -19.27 12.79
CA THR A 223 15.28 -18.77 11.51
C THR A 223 15.21 -17.24 11.38
N GLY A 224 14.48 -16.55 12.25
CA GLY A 224 14.21 -15.11 12.14
C GLY A 224 13.42 -14.73 10.87
N ARG A 225 12.76 -15.69 10.21
CA ARG A 225 12.00 -15.47 8.99
C ARG A 225 10.62 -14.87 9.31
N ARG A 226 9.99 -14.28 8.29
CA ARG A 226 8.61 -13.82 8.44
C ARG A 226 7.66 -15.01 8.40
N ILE A 227 6.62 -14.98 9.22
CA ILE A 227 5.62 -16.03 9.26
C ILE A 227 5.06 -16.38 7.88
N GLY A 228 4.80 -15.38 7.03
CA GLY A 228 4.34 -15.60 5.65
C GLY A 228 5.38 -16.23 4.71
N GLU A 229 6.67 -16.24 5.08
CA GLU A 229 7.73 -16.97 4.37
C GLU A 229 7.78 -18.42 4.89
N VAL A 230 7.58 -18.60 6.20
CA VAL A 230 7.57 -19.94 6.82
C VAL A 230 6.37 -20.78 6.35
N ILE A 231 5.16 -20.20 6.30
CA ILE A 231 3.96 -20.89 5.81
C ILE A 231 4.09 -21.36 4.34
N LYS A 232 4.97 -20.72 3.57
CA LYS A 232 5.21 -21.07 2.14
C LYS A 232 6.40 -21.99 1.95
N LEU A 233 7.00 -22.51 3.01
CA LEU A 233 8.10 -23.47 2.90
C LEU A 233 7.65 -24.73 2.17
N ARG A 234 8.49 -25.21 1.30
CA ARG A 234 8.28 -26.48 0.59
C ARG A 234 8.79 -27.63 1.46
N TRP A 235 8.25 -28.80 1.26
CA TRP A 235 8.69 -30.02 1.97
C TRP A 235 10.17 -30.38 1.70
N ASP A 236 10.69 -29.97 0.55
CA ASP A 236 12.08 -30.16 0.13
C ASP A 236 13.00 -28.98 0.51
N CYS A 237 12.58 -28.14 1.45
CA CYS A 237 13.34 -26.94 1.86
C CYS A 237 14.62 -27.23 2.64
N ILE A 238 14.78 -28.45 3.14
CA ILE A 238 15.99 -28.88 3.85
C ILE A 238 16.82 -29.75 2.91
N GLY A 239 18.08 -29.37 2.72
CA GLY A 239 18.99 -30.10 1.86
C GLY A 239 20.43 -30.02 2.37
N ARG A 240 21.38 -30.53 1.59
CA ARG A 240 22.80 -30.43 1.86
C ARG A 240 23.52 -29.83 0.67
N TYR A 241 24.43 -28.90 0.95
CA TYR A 241 25.33 -28.34 -0.05
C TYR A 241 26.75 -28.34 0.51
N GLY A 242 27.69 -29.00 -0.19
CA GLY A 242 29.07 -29.14 0.27
C GLY A 242 29.19 -29.81 1.64
N GLY A 243 28.30 -30.73 2.01
CA GLY A 243 28.26 -31.39 3.32
C GLY A 243 27.57 -30.61 4.43
N LEU A 244 27.24 -29.33 4.23
CA LEU A 244 26.51 -28.48 5.18
C LEU A 244 25.01 -28.67 5.04
N ALA A 245 24.30 -28.72 6.16
CA ALA A 245 22.85 -28.65 6.17
C ALA A 245 22.41 -27.26 5.70
N MET A 246 21.54 -27.19 4.71
CA MET A 246 21.05 -25.97 4.12
C MET A 246 19.54 -25.90 4.24
N PHE A 247 19.05 -24.69 4.51
CA PHE A 247 17.63 -24.38 4.54
C PHE A 247 17.30 -23.43 3.37
N TRP A 248 16.46 -23.90 2.45
CA TRP A 248 16.07 -23.19 1.25
C TRP A 248 14.69 -22.54 1.44
N HIS A 249 14.54 -21.30 1.05
CA HIS A 249 13.27 -20.60 1.11
C HIS A 249 13.16 -19.56 -0.01
N ASP A 250 11.93 -19.33 -0.48
CA ASP A 250 11.65 -18.26 -1.41
C ASP A 250 11.58 -16.90 -0.72
N GLN A 251 12.34 -15.92 -1.20
CA GLN A 251 12.27 -14.55 -0.70
C GLN A 251 11.11 -13.80 -1.40
N THR A 252 10.05 -13.53 -0.66
CA THR A 252 8.85 -12.88 -1.22
C THR A 252 9.00 -11.36 -1.43
N LYS A 253 10.05 -10.74 -0.90
CA LYS A 253 10.29 -9.27 -0.98
C LYS A 253 11.56 -8.84 -1.71
N ALA A 254 12.44 -9.76 -2.09
CA ALA A 254 13.55 -9.44 -2.97
C ALA A 254 13.07 -9.49 -4.42
N ALA A 255 13.39 -8.46 -5.21
CA ALA A 255 13.29 -8.57 -6.66
C ALA A 255 14.14 -9.79 -7.06
N ILE A 256 13.52 -10.77 -7.69
CA ILE A 256 14.22 -11.90 -8.26
C ILE A 256 15.04 -11.33 -9.42
N THR A 257 16.30 -11.00 -9.16
CA THR A 257 17.28 -10.95 -10.24
C THR A 257 17.35 -12.40 -10.71
N ALA A 258 16.91 -12.65 -11.93
CA ALA A 258 16.95 -13.98 -12.53
C ALA A 258 18.37 -14.53 -12.35
N LEU A 259 18.49 -15.61 -11.59
CA LEU A 259 19.72 -16.39 -11.59
C LEU A 259 19.92 -16.90 -13.01
N PRO A 260 21.11 -16.75 -13.62
CA PRO A 260 21.39 -17.34 -14.91
C PRO A 260 21.15 -18.84 -14.81
N GLN A 261 20.32 -19.36 -15.70
CA GLN A 261 20.19 -20.81 -15.87
C GLN A 261 21.59 -21.35 -16.21
N ALA A 262 22.09 -22.22 -15.35
CA ALA A 262 23.31 -22.95 -15.65
C ALA A 262 23.10 -23.84 -16.89
N PRO A 263 24.12 -24.01 -17.73
CA PRO A 263 24.05 -24.72 -19.00
C PRO A 263 23.71 -26.20 -18.82
#